data_3c77b29c9acb13a8a092db66cc66efa1
#
_entry.id   3c77b29c9acb13a8a092db66cc66efa1
#
_cell.length_a   1.000
_cell.length_b   1.000
_cell.length_c   1.000
_cell.angle_alpha   90.00
_cell.angle_beta   90.00
_cell.angle_gamma   90.00
#
_symmetry.space_group_name_H-M   'P 1'
#
loop_
_entity.id
_entity.type
_entity.pdbx_description
1 polymer ?
#
loop_
_entity_poly.entity_id
_entity_poly.type
_entity_poly.pdbx_seq_one_letter_code
_entity_poly.pdbx_strand_id
1 'polypeptide(L)'
;VGAVDASHADAQAAIAALQGRNPLANPLGVLPDVHPAKIPAHIAIIMDGNGRWANQQGFPRELGHRAGAGSVRTIVEACYELGVEVLTLYSFSLENWKRPKDEVDALMQLCIMYLEGERDEMMRRNIRLRVIGQREGLPQPVLDAIDRVSATTAKNTAFTLCLAINYGARAELVDAARALAREVASGTRDPASIDEAALAGKLTTAGLPDPDLLIRTAGEMRVSNFLLWQISYAELHVTQTLWPDFGPGDLHAAVRDFSQRNRKFGGLSQSV
;
A
#
# COMPACT_ATOMS: atom_id res chain seq x y z
N VAL A 1 -29.01 -18.60 -21.29
CA VAL A 1 -29.59 -17.29 -20.95
C VAL A 1 -29.45 -17.05 -19.44
N GLY A 2 -29.81 -18.02 -18.56
CA GLY A 2 -29.82 -17.79 -17.10
C GLY A 2 -28.42 -17.62 -16.44
N ALA A 3 -27.34 -18.22 -16.97
CA ALA A 3 -25.99 -18.09 -16.37
C ALA A 3 -25.32 -16.74 -16.67
N VAL A 4 -25.61 -16.13 -17.81
CA VAL A 4 -25.09 -14.78 -18.19
C VAL A 4 -25.79 -13.70 -17.37
N ASP A 5 -27.09 -13.84 -17.08
CA ASP A 5 -27.84 -12.92 -16.24
C ASP A 5 -27.38 -12.95 -14.77
N ALA A 6 -27.09 -14.13 -14.21
CA ALA A 6 -26.59 -14.29 -12.85
C ALA A 6 -25.18 -13.65 -12.67
N SER A 7 -24.28 -13.85 -13.64
CA SER A 7 -22.94 -13.23 -13.63
C SER A 7 -22.99 -11.70 -13.74
N HIS A 8 -23.93 -11.17 -14.50
CA HIS A 8 -24.12 -9.72 -14.66
C HIS A 8 -24.71 -9.07 -13.39
N ALA A 9 -25.68 -9.72 -12.76
CA ALA A 9 -26.25 -9.27 -11.49
C ALA A 9 -25.21 -9.29 -10.36
N ASP A 10 -24.35 -10.31 -10.31
CA ASP A 10 -23.27 -10.42 -9.33
C ASP A 10 -22.22 -9.31 -9.52
N ALA A 11 -21.83 -9.03 -10.77
CA ALA A 11 -20.93 -7.91 -11.07
C ALA A 11 -21.52 -6.55 -10.66
N GLN A 12 -22.80 -6.33 -10.90
CA GLN A 12 -23.49 -5.09 -10.49
C GLN A 12 -23.56 -4.96 -8.96
N ALA A 13 -23.82 -6.04 -8.24
CA ALA A 13 -23.81 -6.05 -6.78
C ALA A 13 -22.42 -5.72 -6.23
N ALA A 14 -21.36 -6.29 -6.82
CA ALA A 14 -19.98 -5.99 -6.46
C ALA A 14 -19.63 -4.51 -6.71
N ILE A 15 -20.05 -3.94 -7.85
CA ILE A 15 -19.86 -2.50 -8.14
C ILE A 15 -20.60 -1.65 -7.10
N ALA A 16 -21.85 -1.97 -6.80
CA ALA A 16 -22.64 -1.22 -5.82
C ALA A 16 -21.95 -1.20 -4.44
N ALA A 17 -21.36 -2.32 -4.02
CA ALA A 17 -20.59 -2.41 -2.79
C ALA A 17 -19.34 -1.50 -2.81
N LEU A 18 -18.58 -1.49 -3.92
CA LEU A 18 -17.42 -0.59 -4.09
C LEU A 18 -17.87 0.88 -4.10
N GLN A 19 -18.94 1.21 -4.83
CA GLN A 19 -19.46 2.58 -4.95
C GLN A 19 -20.11 3.10 -3.67
N GLY A 20 -20.60 2.21 -2.80
CA GLY A 20 -21.05 2.57 -1.46
C GLY A 20 -19.96 3.24 -0.62
N ARG A 21 -18.71 2.85 -0.81
CA ARG A 21 -17.52 3.46 -0.18
C ARG A 21 -16.91 4.56 -1.03
N ASN A 22 -16.70 4.30 -2.31
CA ASN A 22 -16.10 5.21 -3.29
C ASN A 22 -17.05 5.41 -4.48
N PRO A 23 -17.90 6.46 -4.48
CA PRO A 23 -18.88 6.70 -5.54
C PRO A 23 -18.29 6.90 -6.95
N LEU A 24 -16.99 7.19 -7.04
CA LEU A 24 -16.29 7.39 -8.32
C LEU A 24 -15.60 6.10 -8.83
N ALA A 25 -15.70 4.99 -8.09
CA ALA A 25 -15.17 3.71 -8.56
C ALA A 25 -15.91 3.26 -9.83
N ASN A 26 -15.12 2.95 -10.86
CA ASN A 26 -15.64 2.49 -12.16
C ASN A 26 -14.80 1.32 -12.70
N PRO A 27 -14.73 0.18 -11.97
CA PRO A 27 -13.86 -0.92 -12.34
C PRO A 27 -14.14 -1.49 -13.73
N LEU A 28 -15.40 -1.62 -14.14
CA LEU A 28 -15.73 -2.13 -15.47
C LEU A 28 -15.43 -1.15 -16.60
N GLY A 29 -15.46 0.17 -16.34
CA GLY A 29 -15.03 1.16 -17.32
C GLY A 29 -13.53 1.16 -17.54
N VAL A 30 -12.76 0.83 -16.50
CA VAL A 30 -11.29 0.81 -16.52
C VAL A 30 -10.76 -0.57 -16.89
N LEU A 31 -11.37 -1.65 -16.39
CA LEU A 31 -10.89 -3.02 -16.51
C LEU A 31 -12.06 -3.98 -16.79
N PRO A 32 -12.69 -3.89 -17.99
CA PRO A 32 -13.95 -4.57 -18.30
C PRO A 32 -13.84 -6.11 -18.34
N ASP A 33 -12.63 -6.63 -18.47
CA ASP A 33 -12.30 -8.06 -18.51
C ASP A 33 -12.05 -8.68 -17.13
N VAL A 34 -12.10 -7.89 -16.04
CA VAL A 34 -11.95 -8.37 -14.67
C VAL A 34 -13.26 -8.19 -13.90
N HIS A 35 -13.75 -9.28 -13.30
CA HIS A 35 -14.93 -9.19 -12.45
C HIS A 35 -14.67 -8.30 -11.23
N PRO A 36 -15.53 -7.35 -10.87
CA PRO A 36 -15.29 -6.38 -9.79
C PRO A 36 -14.97 -7.01 -8.42
N ALA A 37 -15.57 -8.16 -8.11
CA ALA A 37 -15.28 -8.90 -6.88
C ALA A 37 -13.88 -9.56 -6.85
N LYS A 38 -13.15 -9.56 -7.98
CA LYS A 38 -11.78 -10.07 -8.10
C LYS A 38 -10.73 -8.96 -8.09
N ILE A 39 -11.13 -7.72 -7.86
CA ILE A 39 -10.19 -6.62 -7.64
C ILE A 39 -9.62 -6.75 -6.23
N PRO A 40 -8.29 -6.68 -6.03
CA PRO A 40 -7.71 -6.74 -4.69
C PRO A 40 -8.21 -5.56 -3.84
N ALA A 41 -8.64 -5.83 -2.61
CA ALA A 41 -9.06 -4.78 -1.69
C ALA A 41 -7.85 -3.97 -1.19
N HIS A 42 -6.70 -4.62 -1.00
CA HIS A 42 -5.48 -3.97 -0.56
C HIS A 42 -4.31 -4.33 -1.49
N ILE A 43 -3.69 -3.31 -2.08
CA ILE A 43 -2.47 -3.42 -2.89
C ILE A 43 -1.32 -2.81 -2.11
N ALA A 44 -0.21 -3.56 -1.98
CA ALA A 44 1.04 -3.04 -1.45
C ALA A 44 2.09 -2.95 -2.58
N ILE A 45 2.89 -1.87 -2.63
CA ILE A 45 3.87 -1.67 -3.70
C ILE A 45 5.25 -1.34 -3.14
N ILE A 46 6.27 -2.11 -3.57
CA ILE A 46 7.68 -1.77 -3.39
C ILE A 46 8.12 -0.99 -4.63
N MET A 47 8.29 0.32 -4.46
CA MET A 47 8.61 1.30 -5.49
C MET A 47 10.10 1.31 -5.82
N ASP A 48 10.58 0.26 -6.51
CA ASP A 48 11.99 0.11 -6.86
C ASP A 48 12.28 0.64 -8.27
N GLY A 49 13.54 1.06 -8.50
CA GLY A 49 14.02 1.46 -9.81
C GLY A 49 14.27 2.94 -10.03
N ASN A 50 13.91 3.84 -9.09
CA ASN A 50 14.10 5.29 -9.24
C ASN A 50 15.54 5.68 -9.62
N GLY A 51 16.53 5.14 -8.90
CA GLY A 51 17.94 5.43 -9.19
C GLY A 51 18.42 4.82 -10.50
N ARG A 52 17.93 3.62 -10.88
CA ARG A 52 18.26 2.98 -12.17
C ARG A 52 17.71 3.80 -13.33
N TRP A 53 16.47 4.25 -13.21
CA TRP A 53 15.82 5.12 -14.18
C TRP A 53 16.61 6.41 -14.41
N ALA A 54 16.99 7.11 -13.34
CA ALA A 54 17.80 8.32 -13.45
C ALA A 54 19.14 8.05 -14.12
N ASN A 55 19.85 6.98 -13.74
CA ASN A 55 21.12 6.61 -14.35
C ASN A 55 20.99 6.30 -15.85
N GLN A 56 19.93 5.62 -16.28
CA GLN A 56 19.66 5.34 -17.70
C GLN A 56 19.43 6.61 -18.52
N GLN A 57 18.93 7.67 -17.88
CA GLN A 57 18.70 9.00 -18.51
C GLN A 57 19.92 9.93 -18.37
N GLY A 58 20.99 9.49 -17.71
CA GLY A 58 22.15 10.34 -17.41
C GLY A 58 21.88 11.41 -16.36
N PHE A 59 20.87 11.23 -15.52
CA PHE A 59 20.46 12.18 -14.49
C PHE A 59 20.98 11.78 -13.09
N PRO A 60 21.14 12.75 -12.17
CA PRO A 60 21.32 12.48 -10.75
C PRO A 60 20.16 11.67 -10.18
N ARG A 61 20.43 10.82 -9.16
CA ARG A 61 19.44 9.90 -8.55
C ARG A 61 18.22 10.61 -8.00
N GLU A 62 18.37 11.84 -7.50
CA GLU A 62 17.30 12.67 -6.95
C GLU A 62 16.20 12.97 -7.98
N LEU A 63 16.57 13.12 -9.26
CA LEU A 63 15.58 13.32 -10.33
C LEU A 63 14.73 12.07 -10.57
N GLY A 64 15.31 10.88 -10.38
CA GLY A 64 14.54 9.64 -10.42
C GLY A 64 13.48 9.57 -9.29
N HIS A 65 13.83 10.01 -8.09
CA HIS A 65 12.86 10.08 -6.98
C HIS A 65 11.75 11.11 -7.24
N ARG A 66 12.08 12.25 -7.83
CA ARG A 66 11.06 13.25 -8.23
C ARG A 66 10.13 12.73 -9.32
N ALA A 67 10.67 12.04 -10.32
CA ALA A 67 9.85 11.40 -11.35
C ALA A 67 8.92 10.33 -10.74
N GLY A 68 9.45 9.51 -9.83
CA GLY A 68 8.68 8.51 -9.10
C GLY A 68 7.55 9.09 -8.24
N ALA A 69 7.65 10.32 -7.75
CA ALA A 69 6.55 10.99 -7.06
C ALA A 69 5.36 11.25 -8.00
N GLY A 70 5.60 11.52 -9.28
CA GLY A 70 4.56 11.61 -10.31
C GLY A 70 3.81 10.29 -10.48
N SER A 71 4.54 9.16 -10.51
CA SER A 71 3.95 7.82 -10.61
C SER A 71 3.08 7.50 -9.37
N VAL A 72 3.45 7.99 -8.17
CA VAL A 72 2.60 7.82 -6.96
C VAL A 72 1.22 8.40 -7.20
N ARG A 73 1.11 9.66 -7.68
CA ARG A 73 -0.19 10.29 -7.97
C ARG A 73 -1.00 9.48 -8.95
N THR A 74 -0.40 9.11 -10.08
CA THR A 74 -1.05 8.35 -11.14
C THR A 74 -1.57 6.99 -10.66
N ILE A 75 -0.80 6.28 -9.82
CA ILE A 75 -1.19 4.97 -9.28
C ILE A 75 -2.25 5.11 -8.19
N VAL A 76 -2.19 6.15 -7.34
CA VAL A 76 -3.26 6.46 -6.38
C VAL A 76 -4.59 6.67 -7.12
N GLU A 77 -4.58 7.46 -8.21
CA GLU A 77 -5.77 7.69 -9.03
C GLU A 77 -6.30 6.39 -9.66
N ALA A 78 -5.43 5.58 -10.26
CA ALA A 78 -5.81 4.32 -10.88
C ALA A 78 -6.37 3.31 -9.86
N CYS A 79 -5.77 3.18 -8.67
CA CYS A 79 -6.31 2.34 -7.59
C CYS A 79 -7.68 2.85 -7.11
N TYR A 80 -7.82 4.17 -6.98
CA TYR A 80 -9.08 4.80 -6.59
C TYR A 80 -10.20 4.51 -7.59
N GLU A 81 -9.93 4.64 -8.90
CA GLU A 81 -10.88 4.35 -9.98
C GLU A 81 -11.25 2.86 -10.05
N LEU A 82 -10.32 1.96 -9.76
CA LEU A 82 -10.59 0.52 -9.67
C LEU A 82 -11.45 0.14 -8.45
N GLY A 83 -11.59 1.02 -7.46
CA GLY A 83 -12.30 0.73 -6.22
C GLY A 83 -11.48 -0.04 -5.20
N VAL A 84 -10.15 -0.06 -5.32
CA VAL A 84 -9.24 -0.54 -4.27
C VAL A 84 -9.52 0.18 -2.96
N GLU A 85 -9.41 -0.51 -1.85
CA GLU A 85 -9.69 0.06 -0.53
C GLU A 85 -8.47 0.70 0.12
N VAL A 86 -7.34 0.00 0.02
CA VAL A 86 -6.08 0.42 0.61
C VAL A 86 -4.95 0.28 -0.41
N LEU A 87 -4.13 1.31 -0.54
CA LEU A 87 -2.85 1.26 -1.23
C LEU A 87 -1.74 1.56 -0.24
N THR A 88 -0.84 0.59 -0.01
CA THR A 88 0.35 0.80 0.82
C THR A 88 1.59 0.93 -0.05
N LEU A 89 2.30 2.05 0.09
CA LEU A 89 3.52 2.35 -0.67
C LEU A 89 4.75 2.32 0.24
N TYR A 90 5.80 1.57 -0.15
CA TYR A 90 7.07 1.54 0.55
C TYR A 90 7.92 2.76 0.19
N SER A 91 7.69 3.86 0.89
CA SER A 91 8.26 5.17 0.54
C SER A 91 9.68 5.37 1.09
N PHE A 92 9.96 4.93 2.33
CA PHE A 92 11.29 5.03 2.93
C PHE A 92 11.50 3.91 3.97
N SER A 93 12.49 3.02 3.70
CA SER A 93 12.83 1.93 4.62
C SER A 93 13.84 2.36 5.67
N LEU A 94 13.91 1.61 6.79
CA LEU A 94 14.96 1.80 7.81
C LEU A 94 16.37 1.65 7.23
N GLU A 95 16.55 0.80 6.22
CA GLU A 95 17.83 0.59 5.56
C GLU A 95 18.26 1.80 4.71
N ASN A 96 17.32 2.67 4.30
CA ASN A 96 17.62 3.85 3.48
C ASN A 96 18.42 4.93 4.23
N TRP A 97 18.44 4.91 5.56
CA TRP A 97 19.32 5.80 6.34
C TRP A 97 20.82 5.59 6.06
N LYS A 98 21.20 4.44 5.48
CA LYS A 98 22.59 4.14 5.06
C LYS A 98 22.98 4.84 3.76
N ARG A 99 22.06 5.51 3.08
CA ARG A 99 22.33 6.27 1.84
C ARG A 99 23.12 7.55 2.16
N PRO A 100 23.76 8.16 1.15
CA PRO A 100 24.37 9.47 1.31
C PRO A 100 23.39 10.47 1.91
N LYS A 101 23.91 11.32 2.80
CA LYS A 101 23.06 12.28 3.55
C LYS A 101 22.24 13.17 2.62
N ASP A 102 22.83 13.65 1.53
CA ASP A 102 22.16 14.54 0.58
C ASP A 102 20.97 13.84 -0.10
N GLU A 103 21.09 12.53 -0.42
CA GLU A 103 19.98 11.73 -0.97
C GLU A 103 18.87 11.57 0.09
N VAL A 104 19.22 11.33 1.35
CA VAL A 104 18.24 11.20 2.44
C VAL A 104 17.52 12.53 2.67
N ASP A 105 18.26 13.64 2.74
CA ASP A 105 17.68 14.97 2.94
C ASP A 105 16.73 15.33 1.78
N ALA A 106 17.10 15.02 0.53
CA ALA A 106 16.25 15.21 -0.64
C ALA A 106 14.96 14.37 -0.58
N LEU A 107 15.03 13.12 -0.11
CA LEU A 107 13.87 12.25 0.08
C LEU A 107 12.92 12.78 1.16
N MET A 108 13.43 13.30 2.28
CA MET A 108 12.64 13.92 3.33
C MET A 108 11.93 15.18 2.84
N GLN A 109 12.61 16.03 2.06
CA GLN A 109 11.99 17.21 1.44
C GLN A 109 10.91 16.81 0.43
N LEU A 110 11.16 15.79 -0.41
CA LEU A 110 10.18 15.26 -1.36
C LEU A 110 8.93 14.73 -0.65
N CYS A 111 9.11 14.05 0.49
CA CYS A 111 8.01 13.57 1.33
C CYS A 111 7.13 14.72 1.82
N ILE A 112 7.71 15.79 2.35
CA ILE A 112 6.98 16.98 2.81
C ILE A 112 6.21 17.60 1.63
N MET A 113 6.90 17.82 0.50
CA MET A 113 6.28 18.43 -0.69
C MET A 113 5.10 17.61 -1.22
N TYR A 114 5.24 16.28 -1.25
CA TYR A 114 4.17 15.38 -1.68
C TYR A 114 2.97 15.47 -0.72
N LEU A 115 3.19 15.32 0.59
CA LEU A 115 2.12 15.35 1.59
C LEU A 115 1.33 16.66 1.54
N GLU A 116 2.02 17.80 1.52
CA GLU A 116 1.36 19.11 1.49
C GLU A 116 0.70 19.40 0.12
N GLY A 117 1.35 18.99 -0.96
CA GLY A 117 0.83 19.20 -2.32
C GLY A 117 -0.40 18.36 -2.66
N GLU A 118 -0.53 17.17 -2.09
CA GLU A 118 -1.66 16.26 -2.34
C GLU A 118 -2.81 16.41 -1.34
N ARG A 119 -2.63 17.17 -0.26
CA ARG A 119 -3.63 17.31 0.82
C ARG A 119 -5.02 17.68 0.32
N ASP A 120 -5.12 18.71 -0.50
CA ASP A 120 -6.41 19.23 -0.98
C ASP A 120 -7.09 18.24 -1.94
N GLU A 121 -6.29 17.52 -2.75
CA GLU A 121 -6.78 16.43 -3.60
C GLU A 121 -7.28 15.25 -2.76
N MET A 122 -6.55 14.86 -1.72
CA MET A 122 -7.00 13.83 -0.78
C MET A 122 -8.33 14.20 -0.14
N MET A 123 -8.52 15.45 0.26
CA MET A 123 -9.79 15.93 0.81
C MET A 123 -10.91 15.89 -0.22
N ARG A 124 -10.66 16.34 -1.43
CA ARG A 124 -11.65 16.37 -2.51
C ARG A 124 -12.14 14.98 -2.90
N ARG A 125 -11.22 13.99 -2.91
CA ARG A 125 -11.52 12.59 -3.25
C ARG A 125 -11.88 11.72 -2.04
N ASN A 126 -12.04 12.29 -0.86
CA ASN A 126 -12.31 11.53 0.36
C ASN A 126 -11.27 10.44 0.63
N ILE A 127 -9.97 10.73 0.36
CA ILE A 127 -8.83 9.84 0.60
C ILE A 127 -8.29 10.07 2.00
N ARG A 128 -8.15 9.01 2.79
CA ARG A 128 -7.51 9.03 4.11
C ARG A 128 -6.01 8.77 3.95
N LEU A 129 -5.19 9.64 4.51
CA LEU A 129 -3.77 9.35 4.69
C LEU A 129 -3.56 8.55 5.97
N ARG A 130 -2.78 7.48 5.86
CA ARG A 130 -2.19 6.75 6.98
C ARG A 130 -0.68 6.64 6.78
N VAL A 131 0.08 6.78 7.84
CA VAL A 131 1.53 6.58 7.81
C VAL A 131 1.88 5.49 8.81
N ILE A 132 2.70 4.54 8.38
CA ILE A 132 3.23 3.44 9.19
C ILE A 132 4.76 3.50 9.22
N GLY A 133 5.36 3.00 10.31
CA GLY A 133 6.79 3.00 10.55
C GLY A 133 7.15 3.75 11.83
N GLN A 134 8.45 3.85 12.10
CA GLN A 134 8.95 4.46 13.32
C GLN A 134 9.00 5.99 13.18
N ARG A 135 8.46 6.69 14.16
CA ARG A 135 8.52 8.16 14.21
C ARG A 135 9.89 8.66 14.66
N GLU A 136 10.54 7.87 15.53
CA GLU A 136 11.87 8.19 16.04
C GLU A 136 12.89 8.24 14.89
N GLY A 137 13.74 9.29 14.91
CA GLY A 137 14.75 9.53 13.87
C GLY A 137 14.26 10.30 12.65
N LEU A 138 12.95 10.50 12.47
CA LEU A 138 12.43 11.40 11.43
C LEU A 138 12.64 12.86 11.80
N PRO A 139 13.03 13.74 10.84
CA PRO A 139 13.11 15.17 11.06
C PRO A 139 11.77 15.77 11.48
N GLN A 140 11.79 16.74 12.40
CA GLN A 140 10.56 17.36 12.91
C GLN A 140 9.66 17.95 11.81
N PRO A 141 10.15 18.61 10.73
CA PRO A 141 9.30 19.08 9.65
C PRO A 141 8.53 17.96 8.91
N VAL A 142 9.10 16.75 8.82
CA VAL A 142 8.43 15.56 8.23
C VAL A 142 7.31 15.10 9.16
N LEU A 143 7.57 15.02 10.47
CA LEU A 143 6.58 14.67 11.48
C LEU A 143 5.41 15.65 11.47
N ASP A 144 5.69 16.95 11.41
CA ASP A 144 4.68 18.00 11.37
C ASP A 144 3.79 17.90 10.12
N ALA A 145 4.37 17.61 8.95
CA ALA A 145 3.62 17.39 7.71
C ALA A 145 2.74 16.14 7.80
N ILE A 146 3.29 15.02 8.29
CA ILE A 146 2.55 13.78 8.52
C ILE A 146 1.35 14.03 9.43
N ASP A 147 1.57 14.65 10.59
CA ASP A 147 0.52 14.87 11.59
C ASP A 147 -0.58 15.79 11.05
N ARG A 148 -0.20 16.87 10.37
CA ARG A 148 -1.15 17.83 9.78
C ARG A 148 -2.03 17.19 8.73
N VAL A 149 -1.43 16.47 7.76
CA VAL A 149 -2.19 15.87 6.66
C VAL A 149 -3.01 14.68 7.16
N SER A 150 -2.46 13.84 8.05
CA SER A 150 -3.20 12.74 8.66
C SER A 150 -4.41 13.21 9.46
N ALA A 151 -4.25 14.27 10.27
CA ALA A 151 -5.36 14.86 11.01
C ALA A 151 -6.43 15.46 10.10
N THR A 152 -6.01 16.17 9.03
CA THR A 152 -6.93 16.77 8.05
C THR A 152 -7.78 15.70 7.35
N THR A 153 -7.17 14.58 6.97
CA THR A 153 -7.83 13.51 6.19
C THR A 153 -8.44 12.40 7.05
N ALA A 154 -8.35 12.50 8.40
CA ALA A 154 -8.73 11.43 9.33
C ALA A 154 -10.16 10.91 9.17
N LYS A 155 -11.10 11.76 8.74
CA LYS A 155 -12.52 11.44 8.56
C LYS A 155 -12.85 10.91 7.16
N ASN A 156 -11.89 10.90 6.25
CA ASN A 156 -12.08 10.40 4.90
C ASN A 156 -12.22 8.87 4.89
N THR A 157 -13.07 8.34 4.02
CA THR A 157 -13.51 6.94 4.05
C THR A 157 -13.49 6.23 2.70
N ALA A 158 -13.35 6.94 1.57
CA ALA A 158 -13.48 6.32 0.26
C ALA A 158 -12.27 5.44 -0.10
N PHE A 159 -11.07 5.83 0.33
CA PHE A 159 -9.82 5.15 0.01
C PHE A 159 -8.76 5.48 1.09
N THR A 160 -7.89 4.53 1.40
CA THR A 160 -6.78 4.76 2.31
C THR A 160 -5.46 4.70 1.54
N LEU A 161 -4.74 5.81 1.49
CA LEU A 161 -3.33 5.84 1.09
C LEU A 161 -2.47 5.62 2.34
N CYS A 162 -1.78 4.50 2.39
CA CYS A 162 -0.86 4.15 3.47
C CYS A 162 0.59 4.32 3.00
N LEU A 163 1.35 5.20 3.63
CA LEU A 163 2.76 5.40 3.34
C LEU A 163 3.63 4.74 4.41
N ALA A 164 4.47 3.78 4.02
CA ALA A 164 5.47 3.17 4.89
C ALA A 164 6.74 4.05 4.86
N ILE A 165 6.93 4.83 5.92
CA ILE A 165 8.03 5.81 6.07
C ILE A 165 8.83 5.44 7.31
N ASN A 166 10.15 5.36 7.18
CA ASN A 166 11.04 4.88 8.24
C ASN A 166 10.59 3.49 8.75
N TYR A 167 10.18 2.65 7.80
CA TYR A 167 9.54 1.38 8.07
C TYR A 167 10.49 0.19 7.86
N GLY A 168 10.33 -0.82 8.70
CA GLY A 168 10.93 -2.13 8.54
C GLY A 168 10.16 -3.16 9.37
N ALA A 169 9.65 -4.21 8.72
CA ALA A 169 8.76 -5.17 9.36
C ALA A 169 9.40 -5.91 10.55
N ARG A 170 10.71 -6.19 10.51
CA ARG A 170 11.39 -6.80 11.67
C ARG A 170 11.37 -5.89 12.89
N ALA A 171 11.59 -4.59 12.71
CA ALA A 171 11.52 -3.62 13.80
C ALA A 171 10.08 -3.48 14.32
N GLU A 172 9.10 -3.41 13.42
CA GLU A 172 7.69 -3.37 13.76
C GLU A 172 7.27 -4.57 14.62
N LEU A 173 7.65 -5.80 14.23
CA LEU A 173 7.38 -7.02 15.01
C LEU A 173 8.00 -6.99 16.40
N VAL A 174 9.25 -6.51 16.52
CA VAL A 174 9.92 -6.34 17.82
C VAL A 174 9.19 -5.33 18.69
N ASP A 175 8.73 -4.20 18.11
CA ASP A 175 8.01 -3.18 18.85
C ASP A 175 6.62 -3.67 19.29
N ALA A 176 5.92 -4.45 18.45
CA ALA A 176 4.67 -5.13 18.81
C ALA A 176 4.87 -6.13 19.96
N ALA A 177 5.91 -6.96 19.90
CA ALA A 177 6.25 -7.90 20.97
C ALA A 177 6.58 -7.17 22.28
N ARG A 178 7.35 -6.07 22.22
CA ARG A 178 7.63 -5.23 23.40
C ARG A 178 6.37 -4.59 23.99
N ALA A 179 5.41 -4.20 23.14
CA ALA A 179 4.14 -3.65 23.61
C ALA A 179 3.33 -4.69 24.37
N LEU A 180 3.22 -5.93 23.85
CA LEU A 180 2.55 -7.05 24.53
C LEU A 180 3.26 -7.43 25.83
N ALA A 181 4.60 -7.49 25.84
CA ALA A 181 5.38 -7.77 27.04
C ALA A 181 5.14 -6.71 28.14
N ARG A 182 5.00 -5.42 27.79
CA ARG A 182 4.65 -4.37 28.77
C ARG A 182 3.24 -4.55 29.33
N GLU A 183 2.25 -4.95 28.52
CA GLU A 183 0.90 -5.25 28.99
C GLU A 183 0.89 -6.43 30.00
N VAL A 184 1.68 -7.48 29.71
CA VAL A 184 1.83 -8.62 30.64
C VAL A 184 2.51 -8.16 31.94
N ALA A 185 3.61 -7.41 31.85
CA ALA A 185 4.33 -6.95 33.03
C ALA A 185 3.49 -6.00 33.92
N SER A 186 2.57 -5.24 33.32
CA SER A 186 1.62 -4.39 34.06
C SER A 186 0.38 -5.11 34.56
N GLY A 187 0.23 -6.40 34.28
CA GLY A 187 -0.95 -7.19 34.67
C GLY A 187 -2.22 -6.88 33.86
N THR A 188 -2.12 -6.10 32.79
CA THR A 188 -3.28 -5.75 31.95
C THR A 188 -3.58 -6.80 30.87
N ARG A 189 -2.70 -7.80 30.69
CA ARG A 189 -2.87 -8.91 29.76
C ARG A 189 -2.37 -10.23 30.37
N ASP A 190 -3.16 -11.29 30.19
CA ASP A 190 -2.71 -12.65 30.45
C ASP A 190 -1.76 -13.11 29.32
N PRO A 191 -0.54 -13.63 29.59
CA PRO A 191 0.33 -14.19 28.56
C PRO A 191 -0.35 -15.23 27.67
N ALA A 192 -1.27 -16.05 28.21
CA ALA A 192 -2.01 -17.07 27.47
C ALA A 192 -3.01 -16.47 26.46
N SER A 193 -3.35 -15.18 26.58
CA SER A 193 -4.22 -14.47 25.64
C SER A 193 -3.48 -13.82 24.46
N ILE A 194 -2.15 -14.04 24.36
CA ILE A 194 -1.36 -13.55 23.24
C ILE A 194 -1.53 -14.53 22.07
N ASP A 195 -2.36 -14.13 21.11
CA ASP A 195 -2.61 -14.84 19.85
C ASP A 195 -2.21 -13.95 18.65
N GLU A 196 -2.48 -14.45 17.43
CA GLU A 196 -2.18 -13.70 16.19
C GLU A 196 -2.92 -12.35 16.15
N ALA A 197 -4.17 -12.29 16.60
CA ALA A 197 -4.96 -11.07 16.63
C ALA A 197 -4.39 -10.05 17.63
N ALA A 198 -3.92 -10.51 18.79
CA ALA A 198 -3.26 -9.67 19.78
C ALA A 198 -1.98 -9.04 19.21
N LEU A 199 -1.17 -9.83 18.48
CA LEU A 199 0.04 -9.34 17.83
C LEU A 199 -0.31 -8.37 16.70
N ALA A 200 -1.22 -8.75 15.79
CA ALA A 200 -1.69 -7.89 14.69
C ALA A 200 -2.24 -6.55 15.19
N GLY A 201 -2.95 -6.55 16.33
CA GLY A 201 -3.45 -5.35 16.98
C GLY A 201 -2.38 -4.39 17.51
N LYS A 202 -1.11 -4.82 17.57
CA LYS A 202 0.04 -3.98 17.96
C LYS A 202 0.89 -3.51 16.79
N LEU A 203 0.63 -4.02 15.57
CA LEU A 203 1.30 -3.55 14.38
C LEU A 203 0.82 -2.14 13.99
N THR A 204 1.65 -1.39 13.31
CA THR A 204 1.29 -0.04 12.84
C THR A 204 0.20 -0.07 11.77
N THR A 205 -0.03 -1.22 11.15
CA THR A 205 -1.11 -1.52 10.21
C THR A 205 -2.43 -1.93 10.89
N ALA A 206 -2.51 -1.99 12.21
CA ALA A 206 -3.72 -2.42 12.92
C ALA A 206 -4.96 -1.67 12.42
N GLY A 207 -6.03 -2.42 12.09
CA GLY A 207 -7.27 -1.88 11.53
C GLY A 207 -7.25 -1.65 10.01
N LEU A 208 -6.18 -1.98 9.30
CA LEU A 208 -6.16 -2.15 7.85
C LEU A 208 -6.32 -3.64 7.51
N PRO A 209 -6.98 -3.99 6.39
CA PRO A 209 -6.91 -5.36 5.87
C PRO A 209 -5.48 -5.69 5.47
N ASP A 210 -5.13 -6.98 5.49
CA ASP A 210 -3.85 -7.43 4.95
C ASP A 210 -3.80 -7.25 3.43
N PRO A 211 -2.62 -7.04 2.82
CA PRO A 211 -2.49 -6.94 1.37
C PRO A 211 -2.92 -8.23 0.66
N ASP A 212 -3.78 -8.07 -0.35
CA ASP A 212 -4.11 -9.16 -1.28
C ASP A 212 -3.03 -9.35 -2.33
N LEU A 213 -2.45 -8.24 -2.79
CA LEU A 213 -1.46 -8.18 -3.85
C LEU A 213 -0.26 -7.33 -3.44
N LEU A 214 0.93 -7.92 -3.50
CA LEU A 214 2.19 -7.20 -3.39
C LEU A 214 2.83 -7.07 -4.77
N ILE A 215 3.02 -5.83 -5.22
CA ILE A 215 3.70 -5.51 -6.48
C ILE A 215 5.13 -5.04 -6.16
N ARG A 216 6.12 -5.55 -6.92
CA ARG A 216 7.46 -4.98 -6.90
C ARG A 216 7.91 -4.62 -8.31
N THR A 217 8.35 -3.38 -8.48
CA THR A 217 8.90 -2.86 -9.73
C THR A 217 10.39 -3.17 -9.86
N ALA A 218 10.93 -3.03 -11.08
CA ALA A 218 12.36 -3.16 -11.40
C ALA A 218 12.96 -4.57 -11.28
N GLY A 219 12.13 -5.63 -11.34
CA GLY A 219 12.56 -7.02 -11.56
C GLY A 219 13.15 -7.76 -10.36
N GLU A 220 13.21 -7.16 -9.20
CA GLU A 220 13.83 -7.77 -8.02
C GLU A 220 12.86 -8.69 -7.26
N MET A 221 13.25 -9.95 -7.04
CA MET A 221 12.42 -11.01 -6.44
C MET A 221 12.67 -11.15 -4.93
N ARG A 222 12.47 -10.09 -4.17
CA ARG A 222 12.59 -10.07 -2.70
C ARG A 222 11.62 -9.06 -2.07
N VAL A 223 11.21 -9.28 -0.83
CA VAL A 223 10.26 -8.39 -0.11
C VAL A 223 10.94 -7.29 0.71
N SER A 224 12.26 -7.31 0.82
CA SER A 224 13.08 -6.24 1.41
C SER A 224 12.58 -5.72 2.77
N ASN A 225 12.22 -6.62 3.69
CA ASN A 225 11.75 -6.26 5.03
C ASN A 225 10.44 -5.42 5.03
N PHE A 226 9.60 -5.60 3.98
CA PHE A 226 8.33 -4.91 3.83
C PHE A 226 7.17 -5.81 4.23
N LEU A 227 6.35 -5.36 5.19
CA LEU A 227 5.08 -5.95 5.62
C LEU A 227 5.11 -7.49 5.87
N LEU A 228 6.20 -8.03 6.47
CA LEU A 228 6.43 -9.48 6.56
C LEU A 228 5.28 -10.27 7.19
N TRP A 229 4.61 -9.71 8.19
CA TRP A 229 3.44 -10.32 8.82
C TRP A 229 2.24 -10.25 7.89
N GLN A 230 1.96 -9.08 7.37
CA GLN A 230 0.75 -8.75 6.63
C GLN A 230 0.69 -9.40 5.24
N ILE A 231 1.85 -9.65 4.61
CA ILE A 231 1.91 -10.27 3.27
C ILE A 231 1.96 -11.80 3.28
N SER A 232 1.73 -12.43 4.42
CA SER A 232 1.83 -13.89 4.58
C SER A 232 1.00 -14.67 3.56
N TYR A 233 -0.12 -14.10 3.10
CA TYR A 233 -1.01 -14.69 2.11
C TYR A 233 -1.23 -13.80 0.88
N ALA A 234 -0.40 -12.76 0.71
CA ALA A 234 -0.48 -11.90 -0.46
C ALA A 234 0.02 -12.61 -1.72
N GLU A 235 -0.64 -12.38 -2.84
CA GLU A 235 -0.12 -12.76 -4.15
C GLU A 235 1.00 -11.81 -4.56
N LEU A 236 2.06 -12.33 -5.21
CA LEU A 236 3.21 -11.53 -5.61
C LEU A 236 3.19 -11.28 -7.11
N HIS A 237 3.38 -10.03 -7.51
CA HIS A 237 3.58 -9.63 -8.90
C HIS A 237 4.88 -8.83 -9.03
N VAL A 238 5.81 -9.32 -9.86
CA VAL A 238 7.10 -8.64 -10.10
C VAL A 238 7.15 -8.22 -11.56
N THR A 239 7.37 -6.91 -11.80
CA THR A 239 7.52 -6.36 -13.14
C THR A 239 8.93 -5.81 -13.37
N GLN A 240 9.40 -5.86 -14.62
CA GLN A 240 10.67 -5.25 -15.03
C GLN A 240 10.58 -3.73 -15.13
N THR A 241 9.39 -3.17 -15.24
CA THR A 241 9.16 -1.71 -15.33
C THR A 241 9.75 -1.02 -14.11
N LEU A 242 10.53 0.03 -14.32
CA LEU A 242 11.07 0.88 -13.26
C LEU A 242 9.97 1.77 -12.70
N TRP A 243 10.00 2.08 -11.40
CA TRP A 243 8.92 2.82 -10.75
C TRP A 243 8.52 4.14 -11.45
N PRO A 244 9.44 5.01 -11.92
CA PRO A 244 9.05 6.23 -12.65
C PRO A 244 8.25 5.99 -13.94
N ASP A 245 8.41 4.82 -14.56
CA ASP A 245 7.70 4.43 -15.78
C ASP A 245 6.48 3.53 -15.49
N PHE A 246 6.28 3.12 -14.23
CA PHE A 246 5.15 2.28 -13.83
C PHE A 246 3.86 3.10 -13.85
N GLY A 247 2.97 2.75 -14.77
CA GLY A 247 1.72 3.46 -15.02
C GLY A 247 0.47 2.61 -14.78
N PRO A 248 -0.73 3.18 -15.10
CA PRO A 248 -2.00 2.47 -14.96
C PRO A 248 -2.04 1.15 -15.75
N GLY A 249 -1.43 1.10 -16.93
CA GLY A 249 -1.36 -0.12 -17.74
C GLY A 249 -0.64 -1.27 -17.02
N ASP A 250 0.46 -0.99 -16.31
CA ASP A 250 1.20 -1.99 -15.53
C ASP A 250 0.40 -2.44 -14.30
N LEU A 251 -0.25 -1.49 -13.61
CA LEU A 251 -1.16 -1.81 -12.49
C LEU A 251 -2.31 -2.71 -12.97
N HIS A 252 -2.93 -2.39 -14.09
CA HIS A 252 -4.01 -3.19 -14.67
C HIS A 252 -3.54 -4.60 -15.05
N ALA A 253 -2.31 -4.74 -15.59
CA ALA A 253 -1.72 -6.04 -15.86
C ALA A 253 -1.53 -6.86 -14.57
N ALA A 254 -1.05 -6.23 -13.50
CA ALA A 254 -0.90 -6.89 -12.20
C ALA A 254 -2.25 -7.32 -11.60
N VAL A 255 -3.29 -6.50 -11.72
CA VAL A 255 -4.65 -6.83 -11.25
C VAL A 255 -5.27 -7.95 -12.08
N ARG A 256 -5.05 -7.99 -13.42
CA ARG A 256 -5.48 -9.10 -14.27
C ARG A 256 -4.82 -10.41 -13.86
N ASP A 257 -3.49 -10.39 -13.67
CA ASP A 257 -2.75 -11.56 -13.21
C ASP A 257 -3.30 -12.07 -11.86
N PHE A 258 -3.49 -11.18 -10.89
CA PHE A 258 -4.11 -11.49 -9.61
C PHE A 258 -5.51 -12.12 -9.77
N SER A 259 -6.35 -11.56 -10.63
CA SER A 259 -7.75 -11.98 -10.81
C SER A 259 -7.90 -13.41 -11.34
N GLN A 260 -6.87 -13.94 -12.00
CA GLN A 260 -6.81 -15.29 -12.56
C GLN A 260 -6.34 -16.34 -11.56
N ARG A 261 -5.79 -15.90 -10.41
CA ARG A 261 -5.23 -16.80 -9.40
C ARG A 261 -6.32 -17.31 -8.45
N ASN A 262 -6.19 -18.58 -8.05
CA ASN A 262 -7.04 -19.19 -7.03
C ASN A 262 -6.33 -19.13 -5.66
N ARG A 263 -6.77 -18.25 -4.79
CA ARG A 263 -6.26 -18.13 -3.42
C ARG A 263 -6.82 -19.26 -2.56
N LYS A 264 -5.99 -20.20 -2.17
CA LYS A 264 -6.43 -21.43 -1.46
C LYS A 264 -6.36 -21.33 0.06
N PHE A 265 -5.63 -20.36 0.62
CA PHE A 265 -5.42 -20.19 2.08
C PHE A 265 -5.16 -21.52 2.82
N GLY A 266 -4.38 -22.42 2.21
CA GLY A 266 -4.09 -23.76 2.75
C GLY A 266 -5.18 -24.82 2.55
N GLY A 267 -6.34 -24.47 1.98
CA GLY A 267 -7.42 -25.40 1.68
C GLY A 267 -7.23 -26.15 0.34
N LEU A 268 -7.84 -27.35 0.22
CA LEU A 268 -7.96 -28.04 -1.06
C LEU A 268 -9.06 -27.37 -1.90
N SER A 269 -8.80 -27.11 -3.20
CA SER A 269 -9.90 -26.79 -4.12
C SER A 269 -10.83 -27.99 -4.21
N GLN A 270 -12.11 -27.82 -3.89
CA GLN A 270 -13.10 -28.84 -4.30
C GLN A 270 -13.09 -28.86 -5.83
N SER A 271 -12.61 -29.98 -6.38
CA SER A 271 -12.79 -30.28 -7.79
C SER A 271 -14.29 -30.40 -8.04
N VAL A 272 -14.81 -29.50 -8.85
CA VAL A 272 -16.14 -29.65 -9.46
C VAL A 272 -16.00 -30.51 -10.70
#